data_6eabdb60d9cf56f6e08fd3150347cec8
#
_entry.id   6eabdb60d9cf56f6e08fd3150347cec8
#
_cell.length_a   1.000
_cell.length_b   1.000
_cell.length_c   1.000
_cell.angle_alpha   90.00
_cell.angle_beta   90.00
_cell.angle_gamma   90.00
#
_symmetry.space_group_name_H-M   'P 1'
#
loop_
_entity.id
_entity.type
_entity.pdbx_description
1 polymer ?
#
loop_
_entity_poly.entity_id
_entity_poly.type
_entity_poly.pdbx_seq_one_letter_code
_entity_poly.pdbx_strand_id
1 'polypeptide(L)'
;MLQLIRFLKGYVRIRLSGYSPERFINLCGNHNILLWDIQNHGSFYTMSVSLKAFRQLKKITRKTGTRVVITKRCGLPFLMVKVQKRKIFLAGIVLSLLFWILMSGYVWNIRITGNHYVTEEVLMDFLSENNIKTGMKK
;
A
#
# COMPACT_ATOMS: atom_id res chain seq x y z
N MET A 1 -1.20 -4.82 15.43
CA MET A 1 -2.39 -4.97 14.58
C MET A 1 -3.17 -3.67 14.33
N LEU A 2 -3.51 -2.88 15.34
CA LEU A 2 -4.27 -1.62 15.19
C LEU A 2 -3.61 -0.58 14.26
N GLN A 3 -2.29 -0.49 14.23
CA GLN A 3 -1.56 0.45 13.37
C GLN A 3 -1.71 0.11 11.89
N LEU A 4 -1.70 -1.17 11.53
CA LEU A 4 -1.93 -1.64 10.16
C LEU A 4 -3.32 -1.27 9.65
N ILE A 5 -4.35 -1.47 10.47
CA ILE A 5 -5.74 -1.13 10.13
C ILE A 5 -5.90 0.39 9.95
N ARG A 6 -5.26 1.19 10.80
CA ARG A 6 -5.23 2.65 10.67
C ARG A 6 -4.52 3.10 9.40
N PHE A 7 -3.42 2.44 9.03
CA PHE A 7 -2.69 2.72 7.79
C PHE A 7 -3.51 2.36 6.56
N LEU A 8 -4.21 1.21 6.57
CA LEU A 8 -5.11 0.80 5.49
C LEU A 8 -6.27 1.78 5.28
N LYS A 9 -6.91 2.20 6.37
CA LYS A 9 -8.05 3.14 6.33
C LYS A 9 -7.65 4.59 6.04
N GLY A 10 -6.37 4.93 6.21
CA GLY A 10 -5.84 6.26 6.10
C GLY A 10 -6.13 7.15 7.30
N TYR A 11 -5.15 7.96 7.67
CA TYR A 11 -5.26 8.92 8.75
C TYR A 11 -4.50 10.21 8.42
N VAL A 12 -4.83 11.26 9.13
CA VAL A 12 -4.22 12.58 8.95
C VAL A 12 -3.61 13.02 10.27
N ARG A 13 -2.36 13.46 10.23
CA ARG A 13 -1.75 14.15 11.37
C ARG A 13 -2.02 15.63 11.24
N ILE A 14 -2.62 16.19 12.27
CA ILE A 14 -3.02 17.59 12.32
C ILE A 14 -2.25 18.33 13.40
N ARG A 15 -2.00 19.60 13.16
CA ARG A 15 -1.53 20.56 14.13
C ARG A 15 -2.72 21.44 14.53
N LEU A 16 -2.97 21.52 15.80
CA LEU A 16 -3.98 22.36 16.43
C LEU A 16 -3.31 23.56 17.10
N SER A 17 -3.71 24.75 16.74
CA SER A 17 -3.30 25.99 17.39
C SER A 17 -4.52 26.85 17.68
N GLY A 18 -4.51 27.60 18.78
CA GLY A 18 -5.62 28.48 19.15
C GLY A 18 -5.74 28.64 20.66
N TYR A 19 -6.75 29.37 21.09
CA TYR A 19 -6.92 29.82 22.47
C TYR A 19 -7.36 28.70 23.43
N SER A 20 -8.09 27.68 22.94
CA SER A 20 -8.67 26.63 23.79
C SER A 20 -8.53 25.24 23.17
N PRO A 21 -7.31 24.68 23.09
CA PRO A 21 -7.10 23.35 22.50
C PRO A 21 -7.81 22.24 23.30
N GLU A 22 -7.92 22.38 24.61
CA GLU A 22 -8.59 21.44 25.51
C GLU A 22 -10.08 21.36 25.22
N ARG A 23 -10.73 22.49 24.98
CA ARG A 23 -12.14 22.54 24.58
C ARG A 23 -12.37 21.83 23.25
N PHE A 24 -11.44 21.94 22.33
CA PHE A 24 -11.50 21.22 21.07
C PHE A 24 -11.41 19.71 21.31
N ILE A 25 -10.47 19.25 22.12
CA ILE A 25 -10.29 17.81 22.41
C ILE A 25 -11.56 17.25 23.09
N ASN A 26 -12.12 17.96 24.07
CA ASN A 26 -13.35 17.55 24.76
C ASN A 26 -14.55 17.48 23.81
N LEU A 27 -14.70 18.46 22.93
CA LEU A 27 -15.77 18.42 21.91
C LEU A 27 -15.58 17.28 20.90
N CYS A 28 -14.35 16.94 20.55
CA CYS A 28 -14.07 15.76 19.74
C CYS A 28 -14.51 14.47 20.45
N GLY A 29 -14.25 14.35 21.75
CA GLY A 29 -14.72 13.24 22.57
C GLY A 29 -16.25 13.12 22.58
N ASN A 30 -16.97 14.21 22.81
CA ASN A 30 -18.42 14.26 22.80
C ASN A 30 -19.05 13.89 21.44
N HIS A 31 -18.33 14.11 20.35
CA HIS A 31 -18.75 13.72 19.01
C HIS A 31 -18.21 12.35 18.55
N ASN A 32 -17.71 11.53 19.48
CA ASN A 32 -17.11 10.21 19.20
C ASN A 32 -15.97 10.25 18.14
N ILE A 33 -15.23 11.36 18.08
CA ILE A 33 -14.08 11.51 17.24
C ILE A 33 -12.86 11.01 17.99
N LEU A 34 -12.33 9.88 17.58
CA LEU A 34 -11.17 9.27 18.20
C LEU A 34 -9.91 10.01 17.73
N LEU A 35 -9.23 10.65 18.68
CA LEU A 35 -7.93 11.28 18.51
C LEU A 35 -6.86 10.39 19.15
N TRP A 36 -5.70 10.27 18.53
CA TRP A 36 -4.57 9.52 19.09
C TRP A 36 -3.25 10.20 18.78
N ASP A 37 -2.20 9.78 19.46
CA ASP A 37 -0.86 10.33 19.31
C ASP A 37 -0.86 11.87 19.59
N ILE A 38 -1.51 12.26 20.69
CA ILE A 38 -1.62 13.67 21.09
C ILE A 38 -0.32 14.06 21.76
N GLN A 39 0.36 15.04 21.19
CA GLN A 39 1.61 15.61 21.71
C GLN A 39 1.45 17.11 21.90
N ASN A 40 1.86 17.59 23.06
CA ASN A 40 1.88 19.01 23.38
C ASN A 40 3.29 19.57 23.09
N HIS A 41 3.35 20.62 22.29
CA HIS A 41 4.58 21.33 21.94
C HIS A 41 4.59 22.77 22.54
N GLY A 42 3.82 23.02 23.58
CA GLY A 42 3.70 24.31 24.22
C GLY A 42 2.81 25.28 23.45
N SER A 43 3.19 25.69 22.27
CA SER A 43 2.44 26.63 21.42
C SER A 43 1.38 25.99 20.53
N PHE A 44 1.44 24.69 20.34
CA PHE A 44 0.50 23.92 19.53
C PHE A 44 0.44 22.45 19.94
N TYR A 45 -0.63 21.79 19.60
CA TYR A 45 -0.82 20.34 19.78
C TYR A 45 -0.71 19.63 18.44
N THR A 46 -0.04 18.48 18.40
CA THR A 46 -0.10 17.57 17.27
C THR A 46 -0.90 16.34 17.66
N MET A 47 -1.76 15.89 16.76
CA MET A 47 -2.58 14.72 16.97
C MET A 47 -2.92 14.06 15.66
N SER A 48 -3.29 12.78 15.71
CA SER A 48 -3.69 12.00 14.56
C SER A 48 -5.19 11.73 14.62
N VAL A 49 -5.85 11.75 13.46
CA VAL A 49 -7.29 11.54 13.32
C VAL A 49 -7.59 10.73 12.07
N SER A 50 -8.63 9.89 12.11
CA SER A 50 -9.07 9.12 10.94
C SER A 50 -9.58 10.04 9.82
N LEU A 51 -9.43 9.60 8.58
CA LEU A 51 -9.85 10.39 7.41
C LEU A 51 -11.36 10.69 7.43
N LYS A 52 -12.18 9.74 7.91
CA LYS A 52 -13.63 9.94 8.05
C LYS A 52 -13.97 11.01 9.09
N ALA A 53 -13.32 10.96 10.25
CA ALA A 53 -13.56 11.90 11.34
C ALA A 53 -13.02 13.30 11.03
N PHE A 54 -11.95 13.41 10.23
CA PHE A 54 -11.39 14.70 9.80
C PHE A 54 -12.44 15.62 9.14
N ARG A 55 -13.35 15.03 8.36
CA ARG A 55 -14.44 15.83 7.72
C ARG A 55 -15.35 16.49 8.73
N GLN A 56 -15.56 15.88 9.90
CA GLN A 56 -16.42 16.40 10.96
C GLN A 56 -15.73 17.49 11.78
N LEU A 57 -14.38 17.50 11.81
CA LEU A 57 -13.61 18.50 12.55
C LEU A 57 -13.89 19.94 12.13
N LYS A 58 -14.28 20.19 10.88
CA LYS A 58 -14.60 21.52 10.39
C LYS A 58 -15.71 22.22 11.19
N LYS A 59 -16.68 21.45 11.67
CA LYS A 59 -17.78 21.99 12.51
C LYS A 59 -17.27 22.36 13.91
N ILE A 60 -16.36 21.54 14.46
CA ILE A 60 -15.82 21.72 15.82
C ILE A 60 -14.81 22.87 15.84
N THR A 61 -13.95 22.97 14.84
CA THR A 61 -12.99 24.09 14.73
C THR A 61 -13.67 25.44 14.69
N ARG A 62 -14.79 25.55 14.00
CA ARG A 62 -15.60 26.77 13.97
C ARG A 62 -16.19 27.13 15.33
N LYS A 63 -16.62 26.14 16.12
CA LYS A 63 -17.21 26.35 17.44
C LYS A 63 -16.16 26.71 18.51
N THR A 64 -14.92 26.23 18.34
CA THR A 64 -13.84 26.44 19.33
C THR A 64 -12.91 27.59 18.98
N GLY A 65 -13.05 28.20 17.79
CA GLY A 65 -12.13 29.23 17.32
C GLY A 65 -10.68 28.75 17.13
N THR A 66 -10.47 27.40 17.05
CA THR A 66 -9.15 26.82 16.90
C THR A 66 -8.79 26.65 15.41
N ARG A 67 -7.50 26.75 15.10
CA ARG A 67 -6.98 26.55 13.75
C ARG A 67 -6.36 25.16 13.64
N VAL A 68 -6.86 24.37 12.68
CA VAL A 68 -6.36 23.04 12.38
C VAL A 68 -5.62 23.07 11.05
N VAL A 69 -4.36 22.63 11.06
CA VAL A 69 -3.52 22.53 9.86
C VAL A 69 -3.09 21.07 9.68
N ILE A 70 -3.21 20.56 8.47
CA ILE A 70 -2.75 19.21 8.13
C ILE A 70 -1.23 19.23 8.01
N THR A 71 -0.55 18.43 8.84
CA THR A 71 0.92 18.31 8.81
C THR A 71 1.33 17.15 7.90
N LYS A 72 0.68 15.98 8.03
CA LYS A 72 1.00 14.79 7.22
C LYS A 72 -0.27 14.03 6.86
N ARG A 73 -0.29 13.46 5.67
CA ARG A 73 -1.33 12.55 5.20
C ARG A 73 -0.72 11.16 5.10
N CYS A 74 -1.24 10.20 5.84
CA CYS A 74 -0.70 8.85 5.94
C CYS A 74 -1.77 7.82 5.58
N GLY A 75 -1.33 6.74 4.94
CA GLY A 75 -2.17 5.60 4.62
C GLY A 75 -2.31 5.30 3.14
N LEU A 76 -2.79 4.09 2.85
CA LEU A 76 -2.95 3.55 1.50
C LEU A 76 -3.74 4.46 0.54
N PRO A 77 -4.88 5.09 0.94
CA PRO A 77 -5.63 5.92 -0.01
C PRO A 77 -4.81 7.08 -0.55
N PHE A 78 -3.90 7.65 0.25
CA PHE A 78 -3.02 8.73 -0.21
C PHE A 78 -1.88 8.23 -1.09
N LEU A 79 -1.37 7.02 -0.81
CA LEU A 79 -0.38 6.36 -1.67
C LEU A 79 -0.98 6.02 -3.03
N MET A 80 -2.20 5.47 -3.08
CA MET A 80 -2.89 5.17 -4.34
C MET A 80 -3.06 6.42 -5.22
N VAL A 81 -3.50 7.53 -4.64
CA VAL A 81 -3.62 8.80 -5.38
C VAL A 81 -2.27 9.28 -5.90
N LYS A 82 -1.20 9.08 -5.13
CA LYS A 82 0.16 9.44 -5.54
C LYS A 82 0.68 8.54 -6.68
N VAL A 83 0.38 7.25 -6.63
CA VAL A 83 0.75 6.27 -7.65
C VAL A 83 -0.06 6.47 -8.94
N GLN A 84 -1.36 6.76 -8.83
CA GLN A 84 -2.21 7.05 -10.00
C GLN A 84 -1.73 8.26 -10.82
N LYS A 85 -1.07 9.23 -10.19
CA LYS A 85 -0.44 10.34 -10.91
C LYS A 85 0.76 9.91 -11.76
N ARG A 86 1.34 8.74 -11.49
CA ARG A 86 2.46 8.15 -12.25
C ARG A 86 1.97 6.97 -13.08
N LYS A 87 1.12 7.21 -14.06
CA LYS A 87 0.54 6.18 -14.95
C LYS A 87 1.58 5.29 -15.60
N ILE A 88 2.75 5.85 -15.96
CA ILE A 88 3.88 5.14 -16.56
C ILE A 88 4.42 4.06 -15.61
N PHE A 89 4.55 4.37 -14.31
CA PHE A 89 5.03 3.41 -13.32
C PHE A 89 4.05 2.23 -13.14
N LEU A 90 2.75 2.51 -13.15
CA LEU A 90 1.72 1.48 -13.07
C LEU A 90 1.73 0.59 -14.32
N ALA A 91 1.86 1.18 -15.51
CA ALA A 91 1.99 0.44 -16.76
C ALA A 91 3.24 -0.47 -16.75
N GLY A 92 4.38 0.01 -16.22
CA GLY A 92 5.60 -0.80 -16.09
C GLY A 92 5.44 -2.01 -15.17
N ILE A 93 4.75 -1.86 -14.03
CA ILE A 93 4.46 -2.99 -13.12
C ILE A 93 3.56 -4.03 -13.82
N VAL A 94 2.49 -3.59 -14.48
CA VAL A 94 1.58 -4.49 -15.20
C VAL A 94 2.31 -5.24 -16.31
N LEU A 95 3.13 -4.53 -17.09
CA LEU A 95 3.92 -5.12 -18.16
C LEU A 95 4.94 -6.15 -17.63
N SER A 96 5.60 -5.86 -16.52
CA SER A 96 6.53 -6.77 -15.84
C SER A 96 5.85 -8.04 -15.34
N LEU A 97 4.67 -7.91 -14.72
CA LEU A 97 3.89 -9.07 -14.28
C LEU A 97 3.42 -9.91 -15.45
N LEU A 98 2.98 -9.28 -16.52
CA LEU A 98 2.54 -9.98 -17.75
C LEU A 98 3.69 -10.75 -18.38
N PHE A 99 4.88 -10.14 -18.44
CA PHE A 99 6.11 -10.79 -18.90
C PHE A 99 6.46 -12.02 -18.05
N TRP A 100 6.36 -11.90 -16.72
CA TRP A 100 6.63 -13.01 -15.80
C TRP A 100 5.66 -14.19 -16.00
N ILE A 101 4.37 -13.89 -16.18
CA ILE A 101 3.35 -14.91 -16.45
C ILE A 101 3.61 -15.62 -17.79
N LEU A 102 3.95 -14.85 -18.82
CA LEU A 102 4.30 -15.42 -20.14
C LEU A 102 5.54 -16.30 -20.05
N MET A 103 6.59 -15.86 -19.37
CA MET A 103 7.82 -16.63 -19.20
C MET A 103 7.64 -17.87 -18.34
N SER A 104 6.74 -17.86 -17.36
CA SER A 104 6.42 -19.02 -16.51
C SER A 104 5.72 -20.16 -17.27
N GLY A 105 5.08 -19.87 -18.38
CA GLY A 105 4.36 -20.87 -19.20
C GLY A 105 5.25 -21.69 -20.12
N TYR A 106 6.56 -21.38 -20.23
CA TYR A 106 7.46 -22.08 -21.13
C TYR A 106 8.40 -23.04 -20.41
N VAL A 107 8.75 -24.15 -21.06
CA VAL A 107 9.77 -25.10 -20.59
C VAL A 107 11.14 -24.63 -21.05
N TRP A 108 11.92 -24.04 -20.12
CA TRP A 108 13.24 -23.46 -20.44
C TRP A 108 14.35 -24.48 -20.51
N ASN A 109 14.29 -25.52 -19.68
CA ASN A 109 15.35 -26.51 -19.61
C ASN A 109 14.78 -27.89 -19.26
N ILE A 110 15.16 -28.89 -20.01
CA ILE A 110 14.87 -30.29 -19.77
C ILE A 110 16.16 -30.90 -19.23
N ARG A 111 16.19 -31.27 -17.94
CA ARG A 111 17.33 -31.96 -17.33
C ARG A 111 16.96 -33.40 -17.08
N ILE A 112 17.69 -34.30 -17.69
CA ILE A 112 17.54 -35.74 -17.51
C ILE A 112 18.53 -36.15 -16.42
N THR A 113 18.04 -36.75 -15.33
CA THR A 113 18.83 -37.23 -14.20
C THR A 113 18.57 -38.72 -13.97
N GLY A 114 19.62 -39.50 -13.62
CA GLY A 114 19.48 -40.93 -13.34
C GLY A 114 19.74 -41.82 -14.56
N ASN A 115 20.29 -41.28 -15.62
CA ASN A 115 20.61 -41.99 -16.83
C ASN A 115 21.99 -42.66 -16.73
N HIS A 116 22.02 -44.01 -16.62
CA HIS A 116 23.25 -44.80 -16.56
C HIS A 116 23.56 -45.58 -17.85
N TYR A 117 22.62 -45.75 -18.74
CA TYR A 117 22.75 -46.67 -19.89
C TYR A 117 22.51 -46.03 -21.27
N VAL A 118 21.91 -44.85 -21.31
CA VAL A 118 21.57 -44.18 -22.60
C VAL A 118 22.19 -42.79 -22.61
N THR A 119 22.79 -42.42 -23.75
CA THR A 119 23.40 -41.10 -23.92
C THR A 119 22.33 -40.02 -23.93
N GLU A 120 22.64 -38.81 -23.38
CA GLU A 120 21.70 -37.67 -23.38
C GLU A 120 21.17 -37.30 -24.77
N GLU A 121 22.03 -37.46 -25.78
CA GLU A 121 21.67 -37.19 -27.18
C GLU A 121 20.52 -38.07 -27.70
N VAL A 122 20.58 -39.38 -27.43
CA VAL A 122 19.53 -40.34 -27.84
C VAL A 122 18.20 -40.08 -27.15
N LEU A 123 18.26 -39.67 -25.89
CA LEU A 123 17.09 -39.29 -25.08
C LEU A 123 16.47 -37.98 -25.55
N MET A 124 17.29 -37.01 -25.91
CA MET A 124 16.82 -35.74 -26.46
C MET A 124 16.17 -35.92 -27.83
N ASP A 125 16.73 -36.83 -28.66
CA ASP A 125 16.18 -37.17 -29.97
C ASP A 125 14.81 -37.85 -29.82
N PHE A 126 14.68 -38.80 -28.90
CA PHE A 126 13.41 -39.47 -28.59
C PHE A 126 12.35 -38.49 -28.03
N LEU A 127 12.78 -37.53 -27.18
CA LEU A 127 11.89 -36.47 -26.66
C LEU A 127 11.43 -35.53 -27.79
N SER A 128 12.34 -35.22 -28.73
CA SER A 128 12.00 -34.37 -29.87
C SER A 128 11.01 -35.03 -30.84
N GLU A 129 11.11 -36.34 -31.02
CA GLU A 129 10.20 -37.13 -31.82
C GLU A 129 8.80 -37.22 -31.23
N ASN A 130 8.72 -37.20 -29.88
CA ASN A 130 7.47 -37.11 -29.12
C ASN A 130 6.97 -35.69 -28.88
N ASN A 131 7.44 -34.70 -29.65
CA ASN A 131 7.05 -33.31 -29.60
C ASN A 131 7.39 -32.57 -28.28
N ILE A 132 8.31 -33.09 -27.47
CA ILE A 132 8.79 -32.43 -26.24
C ILE A 132 10.08 -31.69 -26.55
N LYS A 133 9.99 -30.37 -26.77
CA LYS A 133 11.13 -29.50 -27.12
C LYS A 133 11.31 -28.38 -26.09
N THR A 134 12.55 -27.96 -25.90
CA THR A 134 12.84 -26.70 -25.17
C THR A 134 12.15 -25.51 -25.85
N GLY A 135 11.49 -24.67 -25.06
CA GLY A 135 10.68 -23.57 -25.60
C GLY A 135 9.19 -23.92 -25.82
N MET A 136 8.77 -25.13 -25.49
CA MET A 136 7.38 -25.54 -25.61
C MET A 136 6.52 -24.96 -24.49
N LYS A 137 5.27 -24.64 -24.80
CA LYS A 137 4.29 -24.18 -23.82
C LYS A 137 3.86 -25.38 -22.96
N LYS A 138 3.88 -25.21 -21.64
CA LYS A 138 3.39 -26.21 -20.67
C LYS A 138 1.93 -26.52 -20.88
#